data_b295a19fb6d855a0fdec4ead78a60f26
#
_entry.id   b295a19fb6d855a0fdec4ead78a60f26
#
_cell.length_a   1.000
_cell.length_b   1.000
_cell.length_c   1.000
_cell.angle_alpha   90.00
_cell.angle_beta   90.00
_cell.angle_gamma   90.00
#
_symmetry.space_group_name_H-M   'P 1'
#
loop_
_entity.id
_entity.type
_entity.pdbx_description
1 polymer ?
#
loop_
_entity_poly.entity_id
_entity_poly.type
_entity_poly.pdbx_seq_one_letter_code
_entity_poly.pdbx_strand_id
1 'polypeptide(L)'
;GEAERDANNNWRRQPYFMCEYAHAMGNAVGNLKEYWNAIEESQYGIGGCIWDLVDQSICDAADIKSGALTSNGVPKYRTGNDYSNWNNQQNFVNNGLVSADRAWSPEMAQVKKVYQFVKFLDFKSDKKTLTIQNAYNFNDLQHLELKYTVLEDGKEVETGTVRIEPTAAGSQRLINLPYTTTMTDGKEYCLN
;
A
#
# COMPACT_ATOMS: atom_id res chain seq x y z
N GLY A 1 -22.06 6.31 6.61
CA GLY A 1 -21.12 6.82 7.54
C GLY A 1 -21.19 8.33 7.73
N GLU A 2 -20.36 8.87 8.62
CA GLU A 2 -20.31 10.33 8.87
C GLU A 2 -19.93 11.14 7.62
N ALA A 3 -19.13 10.56 6.73
CA ALA A 3 -18.76 11.18 5.46
C ALA A 3 -19.95 11.48 4.54
N GLU A 4 -21.08 10.84 4.75
CA GLU A 4 -22.27 10.97 3.91
C GLU A 4 -23.33 11.91 4.50
N ARG A 5 -23.10 12.42 5.70
CA ARG A 5 -24.00 13.34 6.38
C ARG A 5 -23.31 14.66 6.70
N ASP A 6 -24.05 15.76 6.62
CA ASP A 6 -23.59 17.07 7.06
C ASP A 6 -23.72 17.21 8.59
N ALA A 7 -23.26 18.34 9.14
CA ALA A 7 -23.34 18.65 10.57
C ALA A 7 -24.79 18.69 11.13
N ASN A 8 -25.79 18.81 10.25
CA ASN A 8 -27.22 18.78 10.60
C ASN A 8 -27.85 17.40 10.38
N ASN A 9 -27.02 16.37 10.16
CA ASN A 9 -27.43 14.97 9.91
C ASN A 9 -28.22 14.77 8.59
N ASN A 10 -28.13 15.71 7.64
CA ASN A 10 -28.71 15.55 6.31
C ASN A 10 -27.76 14.75 5.42
N TRP A 11 -28.32 13.95 4.49
CA TRP A 11 -27.52 13.25 3.50
C TRP A 11 -26.80 14.24 2.60
N ARG A 12 -25.48 14.09 2.51
CA ARG A 12 -24.67 14.85 1.54
C ARG A 12 -24.95 14.31 0.15
N ARG A 13 -25.03 15.25 -0.80
CA ARG A 13 -25.21 14.95 -2.24
C ARG A 13 -24.02 15.43 -3.08
N GLN A 14 -22.96 15.87 -2.43
CA GLN A 14 -21.76 16.34 -3.07
C GLN A 14 -20.62 15.36 -2.85
N PRO A 15 -19.68 15.23 -3.81
CA PRO A 15 -18.48 14.43 -3.62
C PRO A 15 -17.74 14.86 -2.35
N TYR A 16 -17.27 13.87 -1.60
CA TYR A 16 -16.49 14.09 -0.39
C TYR A 16 -15.07 13.57 -0.59
N PHE A 17 -14.10 14.44 -0.35
CA PHE A 17 -12.68 14.14 -0.42
C PHE A 17 -12.02 14.50 0.90
N MET A 18 -11.28 13.56 1.50
CA MET A 18 -10.46 13.83 2.66
C MET A 18 -9.12 14.41 2.21
N CYS A 19 -8.94 15.71 2.38
CA CYS A 19 -7.70 16.38 1.96
C CYS A 19 -6.48 15.89 2.74
N GLU A 20 -6.70 15.32 3.93
CA GLU A 20 -5.66 14.78 4.80
C GLU A 20 -6.25 13.66 5.66
N TYR A 21 -5.61 12.47 5.68
CA TYR A 21 -5.97 11.37 6.56
C TYR A 21 -4.78 10.43 6.79
N ALA A 22 -4.92 9.46 7.70
CA ALA A 22 -3.94 8.41 7.97
C ALA A 22 -2.51 8.96 8.17
N HIS A 23 -2.36 9.91 9.12
CA HIS A 23 -1.08 10.56 9.43
C HIS A 23 0.04 9.53 9.64
N ALA A 24 1.10 9.59 8.82
CA ALA A 24 2.09 8.52 8.67
C ALA A 24 3.32 8.67 9.59
N MET A 25 3.20 9.42 10.67
CA MET A 25 4.30 9.61 11.63
C MET A 25 4.50 8.38 12.52
N GLY A 26 5.71 7.86 12.58
CA GLY A 26 6.07 6.76 13.46
C GLY A 26 5.44 5.44 13.04
N ASN A 27 4.87 4.69 13.97
CA ASN A 27 4.16 3.44 13.69
C ASN A 27 2.70 3.72 13.32
N ALA A 28 2.47 4.18 12.11
CA ALA A 28 1.23 4.80 11.68
C ALA A 28 0.52 4.04 10.54
N VAL A 29 -0.39 4.75 9.87
CA VAL A 29 -1.37 4.30 8.88
C VAL A 29 -2.23 3.11 9.32
N GLY A 30 -2.43 2.96 10.63
CA GLY A 30 -3.35 1.97 11.18
C GLY A 30 -4.76 2.13 10.61
N ASN A 31 -5.46 1.01 10.42
CA ASN A 31 -6.82 0.96 9.86
C ASN A 31 -6.96 1.55 8.45
N LEU A 32 -5.87 1.65 7.68
CA LEU A 32 -5.94 2.20 6.32
C LEU A 32 -6.91 1.43 5.43
N LYS A 33 -6.97 0.11 5.58
CA LYS A 33 -7.91 -0.74 4.83
C LYS A 33 -9.37 -0.39 5.15
N GLU A 34 -9.69 -0.16 6.41
CA GLU A 34 -11.04 0.18 6.87
C GLU A 34 -11.46 1.56 6.34
N TYR A 35 -10.55 2.54 6.37
CA TYR A 35 -10.79 3.83 5.73
C TYR A 35 -11.06 3.69 4.23
N TRP A 36 -10.22 2.91 3.54
CA TRP A 36 -10.34 2.76 2.10
C TRP A 36 -11.59 2.00 1.70
N ASN A 37 -11.95 0.94 2.44
CA ASN A 37 -13.21 0.25 2.23
C ASN A 37 -14.41 1.19 2.39
N ALA A 38 -14.43 2.04 3.43
CA ALA A 38 -15.49 3.01 3.62
C ALA A 38 -15.58 4.03 2.47
N ILE A 39 -14.45 4.42 1.90
CA ILE A 39 -14.40 5.31 0.72
C ILE A 39 -14.95 4.59 -0.52
N GLU A 40 -14.51 3.35 -0.78
CA GLU A 40 -14.94 2.56 -1.94
C GLU A 40 -16.43 2.17 -1.86
N GLU A 41 -16.98 1.96 -0.68
CA GLU A 41 -18.39 1.64 -0.45
C GLU A 41 -19.30 2.89 -0.47
N SER A 42 -18.72 4.07 -0.32
CA SER A 42 -19.48 5.33 -0.27
C SER A 42 -19.90 5.78 -1.67
N GLN A 43 -21.16 6.17 -1.81
CA GLN A 43 -21.67 6.78 -3.04
C GLN A 43 -21.05 8.15 -3.33
N TYR A 44 -20.58 8.84 -2.30
CA TYR A 44 -20.06 10.21 -2.39
C TYR A 44 -18.59 10.35 -2.04
N GLY A 45 -17.99 9.34 -1.43
CA GLY A 45 -16.56 9.31 -1.12
C GLY A 45 -15.75 9.12 -2.39
N ILE A 46 -14.87 10.09 -2.69
CA ILE A 46 -14.03 10.04 -3.90
C ILE A 46 -12.56 9.85 -3.61
N GLY A 47 -12.20 9.70 -2.35
CA GLY A 47 -10.83 9.43 -1.93
C GLY A 47 -10.30 10.37 -0.85
N GLY A 48 -9.00 10.35 -0.67
CA GLY A 48 -8.28 11.19 0.27
C GLY A 48 -6.77 11.13 0.05
N CYS A 49 -6.03 12.04 0.70
CA CYS A 49 -4.58 12.07 0.70
C CYS A 49 -4.04 11.65 2.06
N ILE A 50 -3.15 10.65 2.07
CA ILE A 50 -2.41 10.29 3.28
C ILE A 50 -1.47 11.45 3.62
N TRP A 51 -1.40 11.83 4.89
CA TRP A 51 -0.43 12.78 5.36
C TRP A 51 0.75 12.06 6.05
N ASP A 52 1.90 12.02 5.45
CA ASP A 52 2.35 12.59 4.18
C ASP A 52 3.05 11.54 3.32
N LEU A 53 3.42 11.86 2.09
CA LEU A 53 4.16 10.93 1.24
C LEU A 53 5.64 10.86 1.61
N VAL A 54 6.27 11.99 1.92
CA VAL A 54 7.72 12.10 2.13
C VAL A 54 8.02 12.85 3.42
N ASP A 55 8.89 12.29 4.26
CA ASP A 55 9.44 13.03 5.39
C ASP A 55 10.00 14.38 4.93
N GLN A 56 9.64 15.44 5.67
CA GLN A 56 10.01 16.81 5.36
C GLN A 56 11.31 17.25 6.04
N SER A 57 12.05 16.33 6.67
CA SER A 57 13.37 16.59 7.23
C SER A 57 14.37 16.91 6.12
N ILE A 58 15.36 17.75 6.45
CA ILE A 58 16.26 18.37 5.49
C ILE A 58 17.65 17.78 5.65
N CYS A 59 18.25 17.36 4.53
CA CYS A 59 19.67 17.09 4.51
C CYS A 59 20.44 18.40 4.28
N ASP A 60 21.14 18.87 5.30
CA ASP A 60 21.91 20.10 5.23
C ASP A 60 23.10 19.92 4.27
N ALA A 61 23.40 20.96 3.49
CA ALA A 61 24.49 20.92 2.53
C ALA A 61 25.88 20.68 3.19
N ALA A 62 26.06 21.14 4.43
CA ALA A 62 27.26 20.87 5.18
C ALA A 62 27.36 19.39 5.60
N ASP A 63 26.23 18.77 5.98
CA ASP A 63 26.18 17.36 6.33
C ASP A 63 26.42 16.49 5.09
N ILE A 64 25.85 16.84 3.93
CA ILE A 64 26.13 16.17 2.66
C ILE A 64 27.62 16.21 2.34
N LYS A 65 28.24 17.41 2.44
CA LYS A 65 29.65 17.61 2.11
C LYS A 65 30.57 16.85 3.06
N SER A 66 30.20 16.76 4.33
CA SER A 66 31.01 16.06 5.36
C SER A 66 30.76 14.55 5.37
N GLY A 67 29.72 14.06 4.67
CA GLY A 67 29.29 12.66 4.75
C GLY A 67 28.73 12.30 6.13
N ALA A 68 28.11 13.25 6.82
CA ALA A 68 27.60 13.04 8.17
C ALA A 68 26.55 11.94 8.23
N LEU A 69 26.79 10.96 9.09
CA LEU A 69 25.89 9.84 9.36
C LEU A 69 25.42 9.92 10.81
N THR A 70 24.27 9.31 11.06
CA THR A 70 23.79 9.02 12.41
C THR A 70 24.61 7.90 13.05
N SER A 71 24.41 7.63 14.34
CA SER A 71 25.05 6.51 15.05
C SER A 71 24.76 5.15 14.41
N ASN A 72 23.67 5.06 13.64
CA ASN A 72 23.27 3.83 12.93
C ASN A 72 23.80 3.77 11.47
N GLY A 73 24.65 4.71 11.08
CA GLY A 73 25.29 4.69 9.75
C GLY A 73 24.40 5.15 8.59
N VAL A 74 23.24 5.77 8.86
CA VAL A 74 22.36 6.33 7.83
C VAL A 74 22.63 7.82 7.63
N PRO A 75 22.32 8.41 6.46
CA PRO A 75 22.46 9.85 6.24
C PRO A 75 21.74 10.67 7.30
N LYS A 76 22.34 11.78 7.72
CA LYS A 76 21.72 12.66 8.71
C LYS A 76 20.75 13.61 8.04
N TYR A 77 19.49 13.48 8.42
CA TYR A 77 18.42 14.44 8.10
C TYR A 77 18.04 15.23 9.34
N ARG A 78 17.91 16.53 9.19
CA ARG A 78 17.67 17.46 10.29
C ARG A 78 16.21 17.81 10.43
N THR A 79 15.78 17.96 11.66
CA THR A 79 14.43 18.38 12.06
C THR A 79 14.46 19.75 12.73
N GLY A 80 13.34 20.26 13.18
CA GLY A 80 13.26 21.56 13.83
C GLY A 80 14.24 21.75 14.98
N ASN A 81 14.45 20.75 15.83
CA ASN A 81 15.39 20.79 16.97
C ASN A 81 16.86 20.99 16.57
N ASP A 82 17.24 20.59 15.36
CA ASP A 82 18.61 20.73 14.88
C ASP A 82 18.95 22.16 14.45
N TYR A 83 17.92 22.99 14.21
CA TYR A 83 18.10 24.37 13.74
C TYR A 83 17.82 25.42 14.80
N SER A 84 16.95 25.16 15.78
CA SER A 84 16.55 26.14 16.76
C SER A 84 15.99 25.52 18.03
N ASN A 85 16.29 26.15 19.17
CA ASN A 85 15.64 25.84 20.46
C ASN A 85 14.32 26.63 20.63
N TRP A 86 13.91 27.42 19.67
CA TRP A 86 12.71 28.27 19.69
C TRP A 86 11.57 27.63 18.93
N ASN A 87 10.38 27.60 19.54
CA ASN A 87 9.06 27.35 18.91
C ASN A 87 9.11 26.50 17.63
N ASN A 88 9.77 25.35 17.71
CA ASN A 88 9.79 24.42 16.59
C ASN A 88 8.92 23.20 16.89
N GLN A 89 8.53 22.47 15.87
CA GLN A 89 7.69 21.26 15.97
C GLN A 89 8.55 20.00 16.14
N GLN A 90 9.82 20.15 16.52
CA GLN A 90 10.73 19.02 16.73
C GLN A 90 10.82 18.11 15.50
N ASN A 91 10.52 16.81 15.68
CA ASN A 91 10.51 15.82 14.63
C ASN A 91 9.15 15.67 13.94
N PHE A 92 8.21 16.59 14.16
CA PHE A 92 6.87 16.55 13.56
C PHE A 92 6.86 16.82 12.04
N VAL A 93 8.02 16.78 11.44
CA VAL A 93 8.28 16.81 9.99
C VAL A 93 8.56 15.43 9.42
N ASN A 94 8.71 14.40 10.28
CA ASN A 94 8.92 13.01 9.88
C ASN A 94 7.58 12.26 9.92
N ASN A 95 6.74 12.55 8.96
CA ASN A 95 5.37 12.06 8.81
C ASN A 95 5.09 11.44 7.44
N GLY A 96 6.17 11.05 6.75
CA GLY A 96 6.11 10.48 5.41
C GLY A 96 5.98 8.95 5.39
N LEU A 97 5.33 8.44 4.35
CA LEU A 97 5.34 7.02 3.97
C LEU A 97 6.71 6.57 3.46
N VAL A 98 7.54 7.52 3.06
CA VAL A 98 8.93 7.31 2.71
C VAL A 98 9.78 8.35 3.43
N SER A 99 10.99 7.97 3.79
CA SER A 99 11.93 8.87 4.42
C SER A 99 12.42 9.97 3.48
N ALA A 100 13.10 10.98 4.01
CA ALA A 100 13.57 12.11 3.23
C ALA A 100 14.52 11.72 2.08
N ASP A 101 15.25 10.61 2.22
CA ASP A 101 16.10 10.00 1.16
C ASP A 101 15.33 9.06 0.22
N ARG A 102 13.99 8.98 0.37
CA ARG A 102 13.09 8.14 -0.44
C ARG A 102 13.15 6.66 -0.15
N ALA A 103 13.76 6.24 0.95
CA ALA A 103 13.64 4.86 1.41
C ALA A 103 12.20 4.57 1.86
N TRP A 104 11.68 3.40 1.51
CA TRP A 104 10.32 3.00 1.91
C TRP A 104 10.27 2.67 3.39
N SER A 105 9.27 3.23 4.08
CA SER A 105 8.90 2.76 5.40
C SER A 105 8.11 1.45 5.32
N PRO A 106 8.00 0.69 6.41
CA PRO A 106 7.14 -0.52 6.44
C PRO A 106 5.68 -0.24 6.07
N GLU A 107 5.15 0.94 6.39
CA GLU A 107 3.79 1.37 6.11
C GLU A 107 3.50 1.44 4.61
N MET A 108 4.52 1.73 3.80
CA MET A 108 4.37 1.80 2.34
C MET A 108 3.95 0.45 1.75
N ALA A 109 4.33 -0.66 2.35
CA ALA A 109 3.89 -1.98 1.93
C ALA A 109 2.37 -2.15 2.13
N GLN A 110 1.82 -1.66 3.24
CA GLN A 110 0.38 -1.67 3.50
C GLN A 110 -0.37 -0.76 2.53
N VAL A 111 0.15 0.46 2.28
CA VAL A 111 -0.45 1.38 1.30
C VAL A 111 -0.50 0.74 -0.08
N LYS A 112 0.60 0.14 -0.53
CA LYS A 112 0.66 -0.59 -1.80
C LYS A 112 -0.41 -1.69 -1.87
N LYS A 113 -0.59 -2.45 -0.78
CA LYS A 113 -1.58 -3.52 -0.72
C LYS A 113 -3.02 -3.01 -0.73
N VAL A 114 -3.31 -1.95 0.01
CA VAL A 114 -4.67 -1.38 0.11
C VAL A 114 -5.08 -0.71 -1.20
N TYR A 115 -4.16 0.03 -1.83
CA TYR A 115 -4.44 0.80 -3.06
C TYR A 115 -4.31 -0.01 -4.36
N GLN A 116 -3.97 -1.29 -4.28
CA GLN A 116 -3.87 -2.12 -5.50
C GLN A 116 -5.23 -2.25 -6.20
N PHE A 117 -5.23 -2.12 -7.52
CA PHE A 117 -6.43 -2.23 -8.34
C PHE A 117 -6.78 -3.67 -8.74
N VAL A 118 -5.87 -4.61 -8.58
CA VAL A 118 -6.18 -6.03 -8.77
C VAL A 118 -6.35 -6.66 -7.40
N LYS A 119 -7.57 -7.07 -7.07
CA LYS A 119 -7.88 -7.70 -5.78
C LYS A 119 -7.83 -9.22 -5.95
N PHE A 120 -7.12 -9.91 -5.06
CA PHE A 120 -7.15 -11.37 -4.97
C PHE A 120 -8.27 -11.75 -4.01
N LEU A 121 -9.29 -12.47 -4.50
CA LEU A 121 -10.49 -12.77 -3.72
C LEU A 121 -10.48 -14.16 -3.11
N ASP A 122 -10.24 -15.17 -3.92
CA ASP A 122 -10.36 -16.57 -3.51
C ASP A 122 -9.32 -17.43 -4.22
N PHE A 123 -8.62 -18.25 -3.46
CA PHE A 123 -7.68 -19.24 -3.97
C PHE A 123 -8.15 -20.64 -3.54
N LYS A 124 -8.30 -21.55 -4.52
CA LYS A 124 -8.66 -22.95 -4.29
C LYS A 124 -7.49 -23.84 -4.70
N SER A 125 -6.79 -24.35 -3.72
CA SER A 125 -5.60 -25.18 -3.92
C SER A 125 -5.93 -26.51 -4.62
N ASP A 126 -7.04 -27.13 -4.27
CA ASP A 126 -7.55 -28.38 -4.87
C ASP A 126 -7.82 -28.26 -6.36
N LYS A 127 -8.25 -27.08 -6.80
CA LYS A 127 -8.57 -26.76 -8.20
C LYS A 127 -7.48 -25.97 -8.91
N LYS A 128 -6.45 -25.56 -8.18
CA LYS A 128 -5.39 -24.65 -8.68
C LYS A 128 -5.98 -23.40 -9.35
N THR A 129 -7.00 -22.80 -8.73
CA THR A 129 -7.69 -21.64 -9.28
C THR A 129 -7.61 -20.45 -8.35
N LEU A 130 -7.43 -19.27 -8.94
CA LEU A 130 -7.42 -17.98 -8.26
C LEU A 130 -8.48 -17.07 -8.87
N THR A 131 -9.37 -16.53 -8.04
CA THR A 131 -10.32 -15.50 -8.48
C THR A 131 -9.73 -14.14 -8.21
N ILE A 132 -9.64 -13.31 -9.25
CA ILE A 132 -9.24 -11.92 -9.16
C ILE A 132 -10.40 -10.99 -9.51
N GLN A 133 -10.34 -9.76 -8.99
CA GLN A 133 -11.25 -8.68 -9.37
C GLN A 133 -10.44 -7.52 -9.96
N ASN A 134 -10.92 -7.01 -11.07
CA ASN A 134 -10.48 -5.76 -11.64
C ASN A 134 -11.19 -4.60 -10.93
N ALA A 135 -10.51 -3.91 -10.03
CA ALA A 135 -11.02 -2.74 -9.32
C ALA A 135 -10.66 -1.41 -10.00
N TYR A 136 -10.12 -1.44 -11.23
CA TYR A 136 -10.01 -0.22 -12.04
C TYR A 136 -11.40 0.30 -12.44
N ASN A 137 -11.50 1.60 -12.64
CA ASN A 137 -12.73 2.23 -13.12
C ASN A 137 -12.88 2.16 -14.65
N PHE A 138 -11.77 2.13 -15.37
CA PHE A 138 -11.78 2.26 -16.84
C PHE A 138 -10.88 1.26 -17.56
N ASN A 139 -9.82 0.78 -16.90
CA ASN A 139 -8.83 -0.07 -17.55
C ASN A 139 -9.21 -1.55 -17.50
N ASP A 140 -8.95 -2.25 -18.59
CA ASP A 140 -8.94 -3.71 -18.66
C ASP A 140 -7.61 -4.27 -18.11
N LEU A 141 -7.58 -5.55 -17.73
CA LEU A 141 -6.38 -6.21 -17.18
C LEU A 141 -5.49 -6.89 -18.23
N GLN A 142 -5.82 -6.88 -19.53
CA GLN A 142 -5.06 -7.59 -20.56
C GLN A 142 -3.58 -7.17 -20.69
N HIS A 143 -3.22 -6.01 -20.12
CA HIS A 143 -1.86 -5.48 -20.13
C HIS A 143 -1.00 -6.01 -18.96
N LEU A 144 -1.59 -6.82 -18.07
CA LEU A 144 -0.92 -7.38 -16.90
C LEU A 144 -0.64 -8.87 -17.08
N GLU A 145 0.34 -9.33 -16.34
CA GLU A 145 0.69 -10.75 -16.18
C GLU A 145 0.63 -11.11 -14.71
N LEU A 146 0.08 -12.28 -14.40
CA LEU A 146 0.14 -12.86 -13.07
C LEU A 146 1.39 -13.72 -12.95
N LYS A 147 2.30 -13.32 -12.08
CA LYS A 147 3.45 -14.15 -11.69
C LYS A 147 3.11 -14.88 -10.40
N TYR A 148 3.48 -16.13 -10.32
CA TYR A 148 3.32 -16.91 -9.11
C TYR A 148 4.59 -17.67 -8.75
N THR A 149 4.76 -17.96 -7.47
CA THR A 149 5.84 -18.78 -6.94
C THR A 149 5.26 -19.78 -5.95
N VAL A 150 5.56 -21.05 -6.14
CA VAL A 150 5.25 -22.11 -5.16
C VAL A 150 6.45 -22.26 -4.24
N LEU A 151 6.19 -22.14 -2.94
CA LEU A 151 7.19 -22.38 -1.90
C LEU A 151 6.89 -23.70 -1.21
N GLU A 152 7.94 -24.49 -0.92
CA GLU A 152 7.93 -25.64 -0.04
C GLU A 152 8.84 -25.36 1.15
N ASP A 153 8.34 -25.41 2.37
CA ASP A 153 9.07 -25.06 3.60
C ASP A 153 9.84 -23.73 3.47
N GLY A 154 9.20 -22.72 2.84
CA GLY A 154 9.77 -21.38 2.62
C GLY A 154 10.78 -21.29 1.47
N LYS A 155 11.05 -22.38 0.72
CA LYS A 155 11.95 -22.37 -0.44
C LYS A 155 11.17 -22.42 -1.74
N GLU A 156 11.61 -21.65 -2.73
CA GLU A 156 11.03 -21.70 -4.07
C GLU A 156 11.28 -23.05 -4.73
N VAL A 157 10.19 -23.69 -5.17
CA VAL A 157 10.23 -24.98 -5.88
C VAL A 157 9.68 -24.88 -7.29
N GLU A 158 8.81 -23.93 -7.55
CA GLU A 158 8.26 -23.68 -8.88
C GLU A 158 7.86 -22.22 -9.05
N THR A 159 8.10 -21.65 -10.24
CA THR A 159 7.64 -20.32 -10.61
C THR A 159 6.95 -20.38 -11.96
N GLY A 160 5.99 -19.49 -12.17
CA GLY A 160 5.34 -19.38 -13.46
C GLY A 160 4.69 -18.03 -13.69
N THR A 161 4.24 -17.85 -14.92
CA THR A 161 3.55 -16.65 -15.37
C THR A 161 2.30 -17.03 -16.14
N VAL A 162 1.20 -16.35 -15.83
CA VAL A 162 -0.07 -16.53 -16.54
C VAL A 162 -0.47 -15.19 -17.14
N ARG A 163 -0.72 -15.17 -18.44
CA ARG A 163 -1.29 -14.00 -19.09
C ARG A 163 -2.74 -13.82 -18.61
N ILE A 164 -3.07 -12.60 -18.24
CA ILE A 164 -4.44 -12.27 -17.85
C ILE A 164 -5.24 -11.94 -19.13
N GLU A 165 -6.29 -12.71 -19.36
CA GLU A 165 -7.22 -12.44 -20.45
C GLU A 165 -7.99 -11.13 -20.22
N PRO A 166 -8.55 -10.50 -21.25
CA PRO A 166 -9.34 -9.28 -21.13
C PRO A 166 -10.37 -9.39 -20.01
N THR A 167 -10.26 -8.50 -19.03
CA THR A 167 -11.12 -8.46 -17.84
C THR A 167 -11.53 -7.03 -17.61
N ALA A 168 -12.76 -6.70 -17.99
CA ALA A 168 -13.28 -5.34 -17.93
C ALA A 168 -13.27 -4.77 -16.51
N ALA A 169 -13.24 -3.45 -16.41
CA ALA A 169 -13.35 -2.74 -15.14
C ALA A 169 -14.56 -3.23 -14.32
N GLY A 170 -14.37 -3.40 -13.01
CA GLY A 170 -15.37 -3.89 -12.07
C GLY A 170 -15.66 -5.41 -12.15
N SER A 171 -15.12 -6.13 -13.15
CA SER A 171 -15.39 -7.55 -13.37
C SER A 171 -14.44 -8.46 -12.59
N GLN A 172 -14.89 -9.70 -12.38
CA GLN A 172 -14.09 -10.77 -11.81
C GLN A 172 -13.66 -11.77 -12.87
N ARG A 173 -12.52 -12.43 -12.63
CA ARG A 173 -12.01 -13.49 -13.47
C ARG A 173 -11.45 -14.64 -12.65
N LEU A 174 -11.79 -15.86 -13.04
CA LEU A 174 -11.14 -17.08 -12.57
C LEU A 174 -9.90 -17.35 -13.42
N ILE A 175 -8.77 -17.55 -12.77
CA ILE A 175 -7.49 -17.89 -13.39
C ILE A 175 -7.11 -19.30 -12.96
N ASN A 176 -6.74 -20.13 -13.93
CA ASN A 176 -6.13 -21.43 -13.67
C ASN A 176 -4.61 -21.24 -13.50
N LEU A 177 -4.06 -21.74 -12.42
CA LEU A 177 -2.62 -21.69 -12.13
C LEU A 177 -1.99 -23.02 -12.58
N PRO A 178 -1.10 -23.01 -13.58
CA PRO A 178 -0.61 -24.23 -14.21
C PRO A 178 0.56 -24.88 -13.45
N TYR A 179 0.71 -24.64 -12.14
CA TYR A 179 1.80 -25.26 -11.39
C TYR A 179 1.63 -26.78 -11.32
N THR A 180 2.78 -27.47 -11.37
CA THR A 180 2.86 -28.93 -11.42
C THR A 180 3.31 -29.54 -10.10
N THR A 181 3.80 -28.75 -9.18
CA THR A 181 4.27 -29.16 -7.86
C THR A 181 3.28 -30.11 -7.19
N THR A 182 3.76 -31.28 -6.81
CA THR A 182 3.00 -32.28 -6.04
C THR A 182 3.24 -32.03 -4.57
N MET A 183 2.15 -31.87 -3.83
CA MET A 183 2.21 -31.67 -2.38
C MET A 183 2.48 -33.00 -1.67
N THR A 184 3.44 -33.00 -0.76
CA THR A 184 3.87 -34.18 0.04
C THR A 184 3.45 -33.96 1.48
N ASP A 185 2.96 -35.00 2.13
CA ASP A 185 2.59 -34.98 3.54
C ASP A 185 3.76 -34.54 4.43
N GLY A 186 3.46 -33.71 5.43
CA GLY A 186 4.46 -33.21 6.38
C GLY A 186 5.26 -31.98 5.89
N LYS A 187 4.92 -31.42 4.72
CA LYS A 187 5.50 -30.20 4.18
C LYS A 187 4.51 -29.05 4.19
N GLU A 188 5.02 -27.84 4.40
CA GLU A 188 4.24 -26.60 4.26
C GLU A 188 4.37 -26.04 2.83
N TYR A 189 3.25 -25.74 2.20
CA TYR A 189 3.23 -25.13 0.87
C TYR A 189 2.57 -23.74 0.90
N CYS A 190 3.22 -22.80 0.25
CA CYS A 190 2.73 -21.43 0.09
C CYS A 190 2.72 -21.05 -1.38
N LEU A 191 1.72 -20.28 -1.78
CA LEU A 191 1.64 -19.65 -3.10
C LEU A 191 1.79 -18.13 -2.94
N ASN A 192 2.83 -17.58 -3.56
CA ASN A 192 3.09 -16.14 -3.62
C ASN A 192 2.81 -15.61 -5.03
#